data_448558535aec392b4c8bc76a2d6b192d
#
_entry.id   448558535aec392b4c8bc76a2d6b192d
#
_cell.length_a   1.000
_cell.length_b   1.000
_cell.length_c   1.000
_cell.angle_alpha   90.00
_cell.angle_beta   90.00
_cell.angle_gamma   90.00
#
_symmetry.space_group_name_H-M   'P 1'
#
loop_
_entity.id
_entity.type
_entity.pdbx_description
1 polymer ?
#
loop_
_entity_poly.entity_id
_entity_poly.type
_entity_poly.pdbx_seq_one_letter_code
_entity_poly.pdbx_strand_id
1 'polypeptide(L)'
;MKMLVIVYSGSHPQRITSLLDRHHAEGYTEFQNAHGVGSTGKRDGSRAWPGDSTFWVSIVPEPRAEELMQSLREESSGLPVGERVHVAMLPTESFF
;
A
#
# COMPACT_ATOMS: atom_id res chain seq x y z
N MET A 1 11.09 10.18 -11.59
CA MET A 1 10.48 8.93 -11.11
C MET A 1 10.36 8.95 -9.60
N LYS A 2 9.31 8.35 -9.12
CA LYS A 2 9.06 8.21 -7.69
C LYS A 2 8.77 6.76 -7.37
N MET A 3 9.18 6.32 -6.20
CA MET A 3 8.84 5.00 -5.69
C MET A 3 7.74 5.14 -4.66
N LEU A 4 6.68 4.38 -4.81
CA LEU A 4 5.63 4.29 -3.81
C LEU A 4 5.78 2.96 -3.08
N VAL A 5 5.77 3.04 -1.76
CA VAL A 5 5.72 1.86 -0.90
C VAL A 5 4.39 1.92 -0.17
N ILE A 6 3.56 0.93 -0.42
CA ILE A 6 2.18 0.90 0.11
C ILE A 6 2.07 -0.28 1.04
N VAL A 7 1.63 -0.05 2.26
CA VAL A 7 1.44 -1.12 3.25
C VAL A 7 -0.01 -1.12 3.68
N TYR A 8 -0.65 -2.27 3.54
CA TYR A 8 -2.05 -2.46 3.93
C TYR A 8 -2.14 -3.55 4.98
N SER A 9 -2.92 -3.30 6.01
CA SER A 9 -3.21 -4.31 7.03
C SER A 9 -4.71 -4.53 7.07
N GLY A 10 -5.12 -5.78 6.95
CA GLY A 10 -6.53 -6.14 6.94
C GLY A 10 -6.74 -7.39 6.11
N SER A 11 -8.01 -7.71 5.89
CA SER A 11 -8.38 -8.94 5.20
C SER A 11 -8.78 -8.75 3.74
N HIS A 12 -8.67 -7.52 3.21
CA HIS A 12 -9.12 -7.24 1.84
C HIS A 12 -8.05 -6.47 1.06
N PRO A 13 -6.87 -7.06 0.84
CA PRO A 13 -5.80 -6.36 0.12
C PRO A 13 -6.16 -6.03 -1.33
N GLN A 14 -7.16 -6.72 -1.89
CA GLN A 14 -7.61 -6.43 -3.24
C GLN A 14 -8.15 -5.01 -3.40
N ARG A 15 -8.48 -4.34 -2.31
CA ARG A 15 -8.86 -2.93 -2.38
C ARG A 15 -7.77 -2.09 -3.00
N ILE A 16 -6.53 -2.37 -2.60
CA ILE A 16 -5.37 -1.63 -3.08
C ILE A 16 -5.02 -2.07 -4.50
N THR A 17 -5.04 -3.37 -4.76
CA THR A 17 -4.76 -3.88 -6.10
C THR A 17 -5.74 -3.30 -7.12
N SER A 18 -7.02 -3.26 -6.76
CA SER A 18 -8.05 -2.68 -7.65
C SER A 18 -7.80 -1.20 -7.90
N LEU A 19 -7.37 -0.47 -6.87
CA LEU A 19 -7.07 0.94 -7.02
C LEU A 19 -5.89 1.15 -7.97
N LEU A 20 -4.84 0.36 -7.80
CA LEU A 20 -3.66 0.45 -8.66
C LEU A 20 -4.04 0.15 -10.11
N ASP A 21 -4.88 -0.86 -10.31
CA ASP A 21 -5.33 -1.23 -11.66
C ASP A 21 -6.18 -0.13 -12.28
N ARG A 22 -7.08 0.48 -11.51
CA ARG A 22 -7.93 1.56 -12.00
C ARG A 22 -7.11 2.77 -12.45
N HIS A 23 -6.01 3.02 -11.80
CA HIS A 23 -5.16 4.17 -12.10
C HIS A 23 -4.02 3.81 -13.05
N HIS A 24 -4.10 2.64 -13.66
CA HIS A 24 -3.13 2.20 -14.66
C HIS A 24 -1.68 2.32 -14.17
N ALA A 25 -1.44 1.91 -12.93
CA ALA A 25 -0.08 1.82 -12.45
C ALA A 25 0.66 0.84 -13.36
N GLU A 26 1.71 1.30 -14.01
CA GLU A 26 2.38 0.54 -15.06
C GLU A 26 2.98 -0.76 -14.59
N GLY A 27 3.34 -0.81 -13.32
CA GLY A 27 3.84 -2.04 -12.76
C GLY A 27 3.94 -1.90 -11.27
N TYR A 28 3.75 -3.01 -10.61
CA TYR A 28 3.95 -3.06 -9.17
C TYR A 28 4.30 -4.49 -8.79
N THR A 29 4.98 -4.61 -7.67
CA THR A 29 5.27 -5.91 -7.08
C THR A 29 4.53 -5.99 -5.76
N GLU A 30 3.82 -7.08 -5.56
CA GLU A 30 3.04 -7.29 -4.35
C GLU A 30 3.71 -8.34 -3.50
N PHE A 31 3.85 -8.03 -2.21
CA PHE A 31 4.38 -8.97 -1.21
C PHE A 31 3.29 -9.25 -0.20
N GLN A 32 2.89 -10.51 -0.10
CA GLN A 32 1.83 -10.93 0.81
C GLN A 32 2.41 -11.50 2.10
N ASN A 33 1.59 -11.53 3.13
CA ASN A 33 1.91 -12.15 4.42
C ASN A 33 3.16 -11.55 5.08
N ALA A 34 3.29 -10.24 4.98
CA ALA A 34 4.37 -9.54 5.64
C ALA A 34 4.00 -9.27 7.10
N HIS A 35 4.97 -9.38 7.98
CA HIS A 35 4.76 -9.09 9.39
C HIS A 35 5.26 -7.70 9.72
N GLY A 36 4.55 -7.02 10.63
CA GLY A 36 4.95 -5.70 11.01
C GLY A 36 4.69 -5.42 12.48
N VAL A 37 5.36 -4.40 12.98
CA VAL A 37 5.15 -3.88 14.31
C VAL A 37 4.86 -2.39 14.17
N GLY A 38 3.71 -1.98 14.64
CA GLY A 38 3.30 -0.59 14.53
C GLY A 38 3.03 0.02 15.89
N SER A 39 2.50 1.23 15.88
CA SER A 39 2.17 1.96 17.09
C SER A 39 1.11 1.26 17.93
N THR A 40 0.33 0.38 17.33
CA THR A 40 -0.73 -0.35 18.02
C THR A 40 -0.31 -1.76 18.41
N GLY A 41 0.97 -2.11 18.20
CA GLY A 41 1.51 -3.38 18.59
C GLY A 41 1.88 -4.26 17.42
N LYS A 42 2.21 -5.49 17.73
CA LYS A 42 2.69 -6.46 16.77
C LYS A 42 1.57 -6.99 15.90
N ARG A 43 1.85 -7.09 14.60
CA ARG A 43 0.90 -7.64 13.64
C ARG A 43 1.46 -8.93 13.09
N ASP A 44 1.11 -10.01 13.74
CA ASP A 44 1.69 -11.31 13.41
C ASP A 44 0.66 -12.28 12.85
N GLY A 45 -0.49 -11.77 12.40
CA GLY A 45 -1.51 -12.61 11.82
C GLY A 45 -2.36 -13.35 12.82
N SER A 46 -2.13 -13.13 14.12
CA SER A 46 -2.95 -13.78 15.12
C SER A 46 -4.21 -12.95 15.34
N ARG A 47 -5.07 -13.40 16.10
CA ARG A 47 -6.41 -12.91 16.42
C ARG A 47 -6.84 -11.53 15.91
N ALA A 48 -6.19 -10.45 16.37
CA ALA A 48 -6.61 -9.10 16.00
C ALA A 48 -6.27 -8.76 14.56
N TRP A 49 -5.29 -9.44 14.01
CA TRP A 49 -4.82 -9.21 12.65
C TRP A 49 -4.65 -10.54 11.95
N PRO A 50 -5.77 -11.22 11.67
CA PRO A 50 -5.70 -12.57 11.08
C PRO A 50 -5.08 -12.57 9.69
N GLY A 51 -5.21 -11.48 8.96
CA GLY A 51 -4.51 -11.34 7.70
C GLY A 51 -3.27 -10.53 7.97
N ASP A 52 -2.14 -11.02 7.53
CA ASP A 52 -0.89 -10.29 7.67
C ASP A 52 -0.94 -9.01 6.84
N SER A 53 0.11 -8.23 6.92
CA SER A 53 0.22 -7.06 6.07
C SER A 53 0.57 -7.47 4.65
N THR A 54 0.08 -6.70 3.69
CA THR A 54 0.46 -6.84 2.29
C THR A 54 1.11 -5.54 1.90
N PHE A 55 2.20 -5.59 1.12
CA PHE A 55 2.74 -4.34 0.62
C PHE A 55 3.07 -4.43 -0.86
N TRP A 56 3.09 -3.27 -1.46
CA TRP A 56 3.35 -3.10 -2.89
C TRP A 56 4.46 -2.09 -3.07
N VAL A 57 5.27 -2.32 -4.09
CA VAL A 57 6.28 -1.36 -4.52
C VAL A 57 6.00 -1.03 -5.98
N SER A 58 5.93 0.25 -6.28
CA SER A 58 5.68 0.70 -7.65
C SER A 58 6.54 1.92 -7.93
N ILE A 59 7.22 1.92 -9.07
CA ILE A 59 8.03 3.05 -9.49
C ILE A 59 7.39 3.64 -10.72
N VAL A 60 6.99 4.90 -10.63
CA VAL A 60 6.19 5.56 -11.67
C VAL A 60 6.65 7.00 -11.86
N PRO A 61 6.30 7.61 -12.99
CA PRO A 61 6.57 9.04 -13.18
C PRO A 61 5.91 9.88 -12.09
N GLU A 62 6.52 11.01 -11.78
CA GLU A 62 6.07 11.86 -10.69
C GLU A 62 4.58 12.24 -10.77
N PRO A 63 4.05 12.66 -11.92
CA PRO A 63 2.62 13.01 -11.97
C PRO A 63 1.71 11.84 -11.62
N ARG A 64 2.09 10.64 -12.04
CA ARG A 64 1.33 9.43 -11.71
C ARG A 64 1.43 9.11 -10.23
N ALA A 65 2.62 9.32 -9.64
CA ALA A 65 2.83 9.08 -8.21
C ALA A 65 1.94 9.99 -7.37
N GLU A 66 1.83 11.27 -7.76
CA GLU A 66 0.98 12.22 -7.05
C GLU A 66 -0.49 11.81 -7.11
N GLU A 67 -0.94 11.38 -8.28
CA GLU A 67 -2.28 10.89 -8.50
C GLU A 67 -2.60 9.68 -7.63
N LEU A 68 -1.69 8.72 -7.62
CA LEU A 68 -1.86 7.52 -6.81
C LEU A 68 -1.86 7.85 -5.32
N MET A 69 -0.98 8.74 -4.90
CA MET A 69 -0.91 9.15 -3.50
C MET A 69 -2.24 9.75 -3.05
N GLN A 70 -2.83 10.62 -3.87
CA GLN A 70 -4.11 11.23 -3.54
C GLN A 70 -5.22 10.19 -3.45
N SER A 71 -5.27 9.27 -4.40
CA SER A 71 -6.28 8.21 -4.40
C SER A 71 -6.14 7.29 -3.21
N LEU A 72 -4.90 6.99 -2.82
CA LEU A 72 -4.65 6.16 -1.66
C LEU A 72 -5.05 6.86 -0.36
N ARG A 73 -4.86 8.18 -0.27
CA ARG A 73 -5.34 8.95 0.88
C ARG A 73 -6.86 8.88 1.00
N GLU A 74 -7.55 8.99 -0.13
CA GLU A 74 -9.00 8.91 -0.15
C GLU A 74 -9.49 7.54 0.28
N GLU A 75 -8.83 6.50 -0.22
CA GLU A 75 -9.16 5.13 0.17
C GLU A 75 -8.95 4.93 1.66
N SER A 76 -7.84 5.46 2.17
CA SER A 76 -7.49 5.34 3.58
C SER A 76 -8.57 5.93 4.49
N SER A 77 -9.14 7.07 4.10
CA SER A 77 -10.14 7.75 4.92
C SER A 77 -11.47 7.00 4.97
N GLY A 78 -11.71 6.10 4.04
CA GLY A 78 -12.96 5.34 3.96
C GLY A 78 -12.85 3.89 4.39
N LEU A 79 -11.71 3.46 4.91
CA LEU A 79 -11.54 2.06 5.28
C LEU A 79 -12.37 1.69 6.51
N PRO A 80 -12.91 0.47 6.55
CA PRO A 80 -13.58 -0.02 7.75
C PRO A 80 -12.65 -0.11 8.94
N VAL A 81 -13.24 -0.17 10.12
CA VAL A 81 -12.48 -0.39 11.35
C VAL A 81 -11.66 -1.68 11.22
N GLY A 82 -10.40 -1.61 11.61
CA GLY A 82 -9.51 -2.76 11.56
C GLY A 82 -8.67 -2.83 10.30
N GLU A 83 -8.95 -1.96 9.33
CA GLU A 83 -8.12 -1.89 8.12
C GLU A 83 -7.31 -0.61 8.12
N ARG A 84 -6.08 -0.69 7.65
CA ARG A 84 -5.18 0.45 7.58
C ARG A 84 -4.35 0.39 6.33
N VAL A 85 -4.03 1.57 5.80
CA VAL A 85 -3.09 1.69 4.71
C VAL A 85 -2.14 2.84 5.00
N HIS A 86 -0.87 2.61 4.73
CA HIS A 86 0.18 3.64 4.85
C HIS A 86 0.94 3.66 3.54
N VAL A 87 1.34 4.85 3.13
CA VAL A 87 2.04 5.03 1.87
C VAL A 87 3.21 5.98 2.06
N ALA A 88 4.35 5.58 1.55
CA ALA A 88 5.52 6.44 1.49
C ALA A 88 5.88 6.69 0.04
N MET A 89 6.23 7.93 -0.29
CA MET A 89 6.70 8.29 -1.61
C MET A 89 8.15 8.72 -1.48
N LEU A 90 9.02 8.13 -2.31
CA LEU A 90 10.45 8.41 -2.27
C LEU A 90 10.93 8.79 -3.66
N PRO A 91 11.91 9.70 -3.73
CA PRO A 91 12.55 9.98 -5.03
C PRO A 91 13.37 8.76 -5.48
N THR A 92 13.39 8.54 -6.77
CA THR A 92 14.17 7.46 -7.38
C THR A 92 15.25 8.10 -8.25
N GLU A 93 16.49 7.95 -7.86
CA GLU A 93 17.60 8.55 -8.59
C GLU A 93 17.85 7.87 -9.93
N SER A 94 17.69 6.57 -9.96
CA SER A 94 18.01 5.79 -11.13
C SER A 94 17.09 4.56 -11.18
N PHE A 95 16.60 4.28 -12.36
CA PHE A 95 15.71 3.13 -12.55
C PHE A 95 15.83 2.69 -14.01
N PHE A 96 16.06 1.41 -14.24
CA PHE A 96 16.19 0.88 -15.59
C PHE A 96 15.30 -0.34 -15.81
#